data_e1d63003113a51a88645da8a0d2a1ff6
#
_entry.id   e1d63003113a51a88645da8a0d2a1ff6
#
_cell.length_a   1.000
_cell.length_b   1.000
_cell.length_c   1.000
_cell.angle_alpha   90.00
_cell.angle_beta   90.00
_cell.angle_gamma   90.00
#
_symmetry.space_group_name_H-M   'P 1'
#
loop_
_entity.id
_entity.type
_entity.pdbx_description
1 polymer ?
#
loop_
_entity_poly.entity_id
_entity_poly.type
_entity_poly.pdbx_seq_one_letter_code
_entity_poly.pdbx_strand_id
1 'polypeptide(L)'
;MVDRSSHIKISTGQIFWRESGNSENPVIVFLHGSWDDSNQWAKIVEPLSKIFHCFAIDLLGFGNSTANEIPSSIELEVDCLHEFITALKLRPAYLVGHSLGAWVAISYTLKYPDLVQGVVAISPEGFSLTYWQQYSQFTKWLLMHPWLSKLWVSGLKVLASVSDGAYPMVKHQPQWALLDKFPTTYRLFFDRSIESIDRELVAARLLHFRKSFLVLQNEADDRLTIEQSQAYAKAVWKSEYQSISNIDPSSAPEADLQIALEIKRFIDRVQTKIEREEIDLW
;
A
#
# COMPACT_ATOMS: atom_id res chain seq x y z
N MET A 1 12.24 23.69 -0.87
CA MET A 1 11.61 22.36 -0.67
C MET A 1 12.72 21.45 -0.19
N VAL A 2 12.59 20.80 0.95
CA VAL A 2 13.63 19.92 1.47
C VAL A 2 13.33 18.54 0.93
N ASP A 3 14.18 18.06 0.00
CA ASP A 3 14.17 16.67 -0.45
C ASP A 3 15.34 15.99 0.24
N ARG A 4 15.06 15.13 1.18
CA ARG A 4 16.08 14.36 1.89
C ARG A 4 15.67 12.90 2.02
N SER A 5 16.66 12.04 2.14
CA SER A 5 16.47 10.65 2.53
C SER A 5 17.34 10.33 3.74
N SER A 6 16.87 9.46 4.61
CA SER A 6 17.60 9.10 5.83
C SER A 6 17.17 7.72 6.33
N HIS A 7 17.81 7.26 7.38
CA HIS A 7 17.50 6.03 8.09
C HIS A 7 17.26 6.32 9.56
N ILE A 8 16.34 5.59 10.16
CA ILE A 8 16.16 5.58 11.61
C ILE A 8 16.27 4.15 12.12
N LYS A 9 17.01 3.99 13.22
CA LYS A 9 17.09 2.72 13.91
C LYS A 9 15.82 2.52 14.74
N ILE A 10 15.19 1.38 14.59
CA ILE A 10 14.04 0.92 15.37
C ILE A 10 14.41 -0.38 16.08
N SER A 11 13.55 -0.90 16.94
CA SER A 11 13.80 -2.11 17.74
C SER A 11 14.13 -3.34 16.86
N THR A 12 13.53 -3.42 15.66
CA THR A 12 13.54 -4.58 14.76
C THR A 12 14.45 -4.41 13.53
N GLY A 13 15.14 -3.26 13.40
CA GLY A 13 15.99 -2.99 12.23
C GLY A 13 16.23 -1.51 11.99
N GLN A 14 16.19 -1.14 10.72
CA GLN A 14 16.28 0.27 10.29
C GLN A 14 15.21 0.54 9.23
N ILE A 15 14.52 1.66 9.35
CA ILE A 15 13.58 2.16 8.35
C ILE A 15 14.26 3.27 7.56
N PHE A 16 14.25 3.12 6.24
CA PHE A 16 14.62 4.16 5.29
C PHE A 16 13.38 4.96 4.90
N TRP A 17 13.53 6.27 4.73
CA TRP A 17 12.47 7.12 4.20
C TRP A 17 13.01 8.21 3.28
N ARG A 18 12.11 8.73 2.46
CA ARG A 18 12.27 9.96 1.69
C ARG A 18 11.33 10.99 2.25
N GLU A 19 11.80 12.22 2.38
CA GLU A 19 11.04 13.31 2.96
C GLU A 19 11.06 14.51 2.02
N SER A 20 9.89 15.07 1.78
CA SER A 20 9.71 16.25 0.92
C SER A 20 8.61 17.15 1.48
N GLY A 21 8.78 18.46 1.33
CA GLY A 21 7.82 19.47 1.76
C GLY A 21 8.26 20.27 2.96
N ASN A 22 7.33 21.08 3.50
CA ASN A 22 7.58 21.94 4.65
C ASN A 22 7.05 21.28 5.93
N SER A 23 7.85 21.30 7.01
CA SER A 23 7.53 20.70 8.31
C SER A 23 6.30 21.29 9.00
N GLU A 24 5.89 22.50 8.64
CA GLU A 24 4.70 23.15 9.17
C GLU A 24 3.39 22.67 8.52
N ASN A 25 3.50 21.95 7.40
CA ASN A 25 2.35 21.44 6.66
C ASN A 25 1.81 20.12 7.26
N PRO A 26 0.54 19.78 6.99
CA PRO A 26 -0.03 18.50 7.39
C PRO A 26 0.78 17.33 6.86
N VAL A 27 0.97 16.31 7.70
CA VAL A 27 1.84 15.17 7.41
C VAL A 27 1.10 14.09 6.63
N ILE A 28 1.75 13.57 5.59
CA ILE A 28 1.33 12.35 4.87
C ILE A 28 2.47 11.33 4.95
N VAL A 29 2.12 10.09 5.36
CA VAL A 29 3.03 8.94 5.32
C VAL A 29 2.56 7.98 4.24
N PHE A 30 3.45 7.67 3.29
CA PHE A 30 3.21 6.80 2.14
C PHE A 30 3.84 5.42 2.36
N LEU A 31 3.05 4.37 2.13
CA LEU A 31 3.40 2.97 2.34
C LEU A 31 3.26 2.22 1.00
N HIS A 32 4.35 1.69 0.47
CA HIS A 32 4.40 1.05 -0.84
C HIS A 32 3.78 -0.36 -0.86
N GLY A 33 3.57 -0.90 -2.06
CA GLY A 33 3.06 -2.26 -2.28
C GLY A 33 4.12 -3.36 -2.16
N SER A 34 3.68 -4.61 -2.23
CA SER A 34 4.49 -5.82 -2.01
C SER A 34 5.70 -5.97 -2.94
N TRP A 35 5.68 -5.34 -4.12
CA TRP A 35 6.68 -5.50 -5.17
C TRP A 35 7.40 -4.19 -5.50
N ASP A 36 7.46 -3.26 -4.53
CA ASP A 36 7.99 -1.92 -4.71
C ASP A 36 8.76 -1.44 -3.48
N ASP A 37 9.15 -0.18 -3.49
CA ASP A 37 9.80 0.57 -2.42
C ASP A 37 9.29 2.03 -2.44
N SER A 38 9.85 2.89 -1.61
CA SER A 38 9.44 4.31 -1.50
C SER A 38 9.53 5.09 -2.83
N ASN A 39 10.29 4.61 -3.82
CA ASN A 39 10.37 5.26 -5.13
C ASN A 39 9.04 5.23 -5.89
N GLN A 40 8.15 4.26 -5.58
CA GLN A 40 6.79 4.21 -6.12
C GLN A 40 6.08 5.58 -6.02
N TRP A 41 6.34 6.31 -4.96
CA TRP A 41 5.63 7.54 -4.62
C TRP A 41 6.24 8.82 -5.21
N ALA A 42 7.40 8.75 -5.84
CA ALA A 42 8.17 9.93 -6.24
C ALA A 42 7.34 10.95 -7.04
N LYS A 43 6.61 10.50 -8.06
CA LYS A 43 5.79 11.37 -8.93
C LYS A 43 4.50 11.87 -8.25
N ILE A 44 3.97 11.12 -7.30
CA ILE A 44 2.78 11.49 -6.51
C ILE A 44 3.17 12.50 -5.43
N VAL A 45 4.32 12.30 -4.78
CA VAL A 45 4.85 13.18 -3.73
C VAL A 45 5.27 14.54 -4.31
N GLU A 46 5.81 14.60 -5.51
CA GLU A 46 6.29 15.84 -6.14
C GLU A 46 5.24 16.98 -6.11
N PRO A 47 4.02 16.82 -6.62
CA PRO A 47 3.00 17.86 -6.53
C PRO A 47 2.47 18.07 -5.10
N LEU A 48 2.35 17.00 -4.28
CA LEU A 48 1.80 17.06 -2.93
C LEU A 48 2.73 17.76 -1.95
N SER A 49 4.04 17.61 -2.09
CA SER A 49 5.04 18.22 -1.21
C SER A 49 5.04 19.77 -1.23
N LYS A 50 4.36 20.38 -2.20
CA LYS A 50 4.17 21.84 -2.24
C LYS A 50 3.26 22.36 -1.12
N ILE A 51 2.37 21.49 -0.61
CA ILE A 51 1.31 21.81 0.35
C ILE A 51 1.21 20.85 1.53
N PHE A 52 1.93 19.72 1.49
CA PHE A 52 2.01 18.73 2.56
C PHE A 52 3.46 18.43 2.92
N HIS A 53 3.65 17.90 4.13
CA HIS A 53 4.91 17.33 4.58
C HIS A 53 4.85 15.79 4.34
N CYS A 54 5.54 15.32 3.34
CA CYS A 54 5.41 13.97 2.81
C CYS A 54 6.59 13.08 3.25
N PHE A 55 6.26 11.88 3.74
CA PHE A 55 7.21 10.83 4.09
C PHE A 55 6.87 9.57 3.30
N ALA A 56 7.73 9.16 2.38
CA ALA A 56 7.62 7.87 1.70
C ALA A 56 8.62 6.90 2.32
N ILE A 57 8.13 5.86 3.00
CA ILE A 57 8.98 4.91 3.72
C ILE A 57 9.17 3.61 2.92
N ASP A 58 10.32 2.99 3.07
CA ASP A 58 10.50 1.59 2.72
C ASP A 58 10.03 0.74 3.91
N LEU A 59 9.05 -0.14 3.71
CA LEU A 59 8.59 -1.07 4.73
C LEU A 59 9.76 -1.96 5.22
N LEU A 60 9.64 -2.55 6.40
CA LEU A 60 10.73 -3.32 7.01
C LEU A 60 11.20 -4.48 6.11
N GLY A 61 12.47 -4.50 5.76
CA GLY A 61 13.07 -5.51 4.87
C GLY A 61 12.77 -5.29 3.38
N PHE A 62 12.22 -4.14 3.00
CA PHE A 62 12.06 -3.70 1.61
C PHE A 62 13.03 -2.56 1.29
N GLY A 63 13.35 -2.40 0.01
CA GLY A 63 14.16 -1.30 -0.49
C GLY A 63 15.47 -1.14 0.26
N ASN A 64 15.66 0.02 0.89
CA ASN A 64 16.82 0.35 1.72
C ASN A 64 16.58 0.13 3.23
N SER A 65 15.36 -0.32 3.63
CA SER A 65 15.07 -0.72 5.00
C SER A 65 15.63 -2.10 5.29
N THR A 66 16.19 -2.29 6.49
CA THR A 66 16.77 -3.56 6.90
C THR A 66 16.01 -4.15 8.08
N ALA A 67 15.77 -5.46 8.04
CA ALA A 67 15.16 -6.21 9.12
C ALA A 67 16.23 -7.06 9.84
N ASN A 68 16.12 -7.19 11.16
CA ASN A 68 16.79 -8.24 11.90
C ASN A 68 16.18 -9.61 11.50
N GLU A 69 16.79 -10.72 11.92
CA GLU A 69 16.27 -12.08 11.68
C GLU A 69 14.97 -12.34 12.51
N ILE A 70 13.87 -11.70 12.10
CA ILE A 70 12.56 -11.81 12.73
C ILE A 70 11.55 -12.26 11.67
N PRO A 71 10.59 -13.14 12.00
CA PRO A 71 9.53 -13.52 11.07
C PRO A 71 8.71 -12.30 10.63
N SER A 72 8.57 -12.12 9.31
CA SER A 72 7.77 -11.03 8.74
C SER A 72 6.28 -11.21 9.04
N SER A 73 5.58 -10.14 9.42
CA SER A 73 4.15 -10.13 9.69
C SER A 73 3.57 -8.72 9.50
N ILE A 74 2.26 -8.62 9.29
CA ILE A 74 1.59 -7.30 9.22
C ILE A 74 1.65 -6.60 10.59
N GLU A 75 1.53 -7.36 11.67
CA GLU A 75 1.65 -6.80 13.03
C GLU A 75 3.03 -6.18 13.25
N LEU A 76 4.10 -6.84 12.78
CA LEU A 76 5.46 -6.30 12.84
C LEU A 76 5.60 -5.01 12.04
N GLU A 77 5.05 -4.95 10.82
CA GLU A 77 5.06 -3.73 9.99
C GLU A 77 4.31 -2.57 10.68
N VAL A 78 3.18 -2.88 11.34
CA VAL A 78 2.40 -1.90 12.12
C VAL A 78 3.23 -1.37 13.31
N ASP A 79 3.95 -2.22 14.01
CA ASP A 79 4.77 -1.80 15.15
C ASP A 79 6.00 -0.99 14.68
N CYS A 80 6.62 -1.37 13.57
CA CYS A 80 7.70 -0.59 12.93
C CYS A 80 7.22 0.80 12.49
N LEU A 81 6.04 0.88 11.88
CA LEU A 81 5.42 2.16 11.51
C LEU A 81 5.13 3.01 12.75
N HIS A 82 4.70 2.39 13.86
CA HIS A 82 4.46 3.10 15.11
C HIS A 82 5.75 3.68 15.71
N GLU A 83 6.83 2.92 15.74
CA GLU A 83 8.12 3.40 16.18
C GLU A 83 8.61 4.57 15.29
N PHE A 84 8.49 4.45 13.96
CA PHE A 84 8.85 5.49 13.01
C PHE A 84 8.07 6.79 13.24
N ILE A 85 6.72 6.72 13.23
CA ILE A 85 5.83 7.87 13.44
C ILE A 85 6.11 8.55 14.78
N THR A 86 6.33 7.75 15.83
CA THR A 86 6.57 8.26 17.19
C THR A 86 7.95 8.92 17.29
N ALA A 87 8.99 8.31 16.77
CA ALA A 87 10.35 8.83 16.85
C ALA A 87 10.52 10.15 16.08
N LEU A 88 9.86 10.30 14.93
CA LEU A 88 9.86 11.52 14.14
C LEU A 88 8.76 12.51 14.54
N LYS A 89 7.91 12.17 15.51
CA LYS A 89 6.77 12.99 16.00
C LYS A 89 5.77 13.38 14.90
N LEU A 90 5.51 12.46 13.97
CA LEU A 90 4.64 12.65 12.79
C LEU A 90 3.15 12.44 13.12
N ARG A 91 2.60 13.11 14.11
CA ARG A 91 1.21 12.87 14.55
C ARG A 91 0.45 14.16 14.85
N PRO A 92 -0.86 14.20 14.49
CA PRO A 92 -1.59 13.19 13.72
C PRO A 92 -1.21 13.23 12.24
N ALA A 93 -1.21 12.08 11.56
CA ALA A 93 -0.82 11.96 10.15
C ALA A 93 -1.95 11.40 9.27
N TYR A 94 -1.92 11.71 7.99
CA TYR A 94 -2.64 10.98 6.95
C TYR A 94 -1.79 9.78 6.49
N LEU A 95 -2.43 8.63 6.28
CA LEU A 95 -1.75 7.45 5.75
C LEU A 95 -2.24 7.18 4.33
N VAL A 96 -1.31 7.01 3.41
CA VAL A 96 -1.58 6.63 2.02
C VAL A 96 -0.86 5.33 1.75
N GLY A 97 -1.60 4.26 1.49
CA GLY A 97 -1.03 2.93 1.26
C GLY A 97 -1.48 2.33 -0.06
N HIS A 98 -0.60 1.57 -0.71
CA HIS A 98 -0.90 0.79 -1.89
C HIS A 98 -0.77 -0.71 -1.57
N SER A 99 -1.76 -1.52 -1.95
CA SER A 99 -1.73 -2.99 -1.82
C SER A 99 -1.37 -3.43 -0.39
N LEU A 100 -0.19 -4.03 -0.15
CA LEU A 100 0.36 -4.35 1.18
C LEU A 100 0.42 -3.13 2.11
N GLY A 101 0.91 -1.99 1.61
CA GLY A 101 1.01 -0.76 2.40
C GLY A 101 -0.36 -0.23 2.85
N ALA A 102 -1.42 -0.48 2.06
CA ALA A 102 -2.78 -0.16 2.47
C ALA A 102 -3.27 -1.09 3.60
N TRP A 103 -2.93 -2.38 3.54
CA TRP A 103 -3.23 -3.31 4.64
C TRP A 103 -2.54 -2.88 5.94
N VAL A 104 -1.25 -2.51 5.87
CA VAL A 104 -0.51 -1.96 7.03
C VAL A 104 -1.15 -0.67 7.54
N ALA A 105 -1.49 0.30 6.67
CA ALA A 105 -2.14 1.57 7.05
C ALA A 105 -3.48 1.37 7.76
N ILE A 106 -4.32 0.45 7.25
CA ILE A 106 -5.62 0.11 7.83
C ILE A 106 -5.43 -0.56 9.20
N SER A 107 -4.52 -1.55 9.29
CA SER A 107 -4.21 -2.25 10.53
C SER A 107 -3.64 -1.32 11.60
N TYR A 108 -2.76 -0.38 11.18
CA TYR A 108 -2.23 0.68 12.04
C TYR A 108 -3.34 1.58 12.59
N THR A 109 -4.25 2.02 11.72
CA THR A 109 -5.36 2.90 12.11
C THR A 109 -6.32 2.23 13.08
N LEU A 110 -6.56 0.92 12.91
CA LEU A 110 -7.36 0.13 13.85
C LEU A 110 -6.70 -0.01 15.23
N LYS A 111 -5.36 -0.05 15.27
CA LYS A 111 -4.58 -0.17 16.52
C LYS A 111 -4.34 1.19 17.21
N TYR A 112 -4.10 2.25 16.41
CA TYR A 112 -3.72 3.59 16.87
C TYR A 112 -4.59 4.70 16.24
N PRO A 113 -5.91 4.70 16.44
CA PRO A 113 -6.81 5.62 15.73
C PRO A 113 -6.52 7.10 16.03
N ASP A 114 -6.06 7.44 17.23
CA ASP A 114 -5.82 8.84 17.63
C ASP A 114 -4.58 9.45 16.97
N LEU A 115 -3.73 8.64 16.36
CA LEU A 115 -2.54 9.08 15.65
C LEU A 115 -2.78 9.30 14.14
N VAL A 116 -4.00 9.01 13.65
CA VAL A 116 -4.36 9.06 12.23
C VAL A 116 -5.52 10.01 12.01
N GLN A 117 -5.41 10.89 11.01
CA GLN A 117 -6.49 11.79 10.59
C GLN A 117 -7.39 11.16 9.53
N GLY A 118 -6.81 10.40 8.60
CA GLY A 118 -7.53 9.70 7.54
C GLY A 118 -6.62 8.74 6.79
N VAL A 119 -7.25 7.82 6.06
CA VAL A 119 -6.54 6.78 5.28
C VAL A 119 -7.00 6.81 3.83
N VAL A 120 -6.04 6.82 2.91
CA VAL A 120 -6.26 6.53 1.49
C VAL A 120 -5.65 5.17 1.17
N ALA A 121 -6.49 4.23 0.79
CA ALA A 121 -6.11 2.86 0.45
C ALA A 121 -6.24 2.65 -1.07
N ILE A 122 -5.12 2.41 -1.74
CA ILE A 122 -5.07 2.19 -3.19
C ILE A 122 -4.96 0.69 -3.43
N SER A 123 -5.98 0.10 -4.08
CA SER A 123 -6.05 -1.35 -4.38
C SER A 123 -5.64 -2.20 -3.16
N PRO A 124 -6.30 -2.05 -1.99
CA PRO A 124 -5.86 -2.62 -0.73
C PRO A 124 -5.92 -4.15 -0.70
N GLU A 125 -4.91 -4.79 -0.09
CA GLU A 125 -4.87 -6.21 0.26
C GLU A 125 -5.35 -6.46 1.71
N GLY A 126 -5.42 -7.74 2.11
CA GLY A 126 -5.62 -8.13 3.51
C GLY A 126 -7.06 -8.08 4.02
N PHE A 127 -8.06 -8.05 3.15
CA PHE A 127 -9.47 -8.01 3.57
C PHE A 127 -9.89 -9.30 4.26
N SER A 128 -9.87 -10.42 3.54
CA SER A 128 -10.33 -11.72 4.05
C SER A 128 -9.53 -12.90 3.48
N LEU A 129 -9.64 -14.05 4.16
CA LEU A 129 -8.98 -15.29 3.75
C LEU A 129 -9.38 -15.74 2.34
N THR A 130 -10.63 -15.52 1.94
CA THR A 130 -11.15 -15.88 0.61
C THR A 130 -10.33 -15.21 -0.50
N TYR A 131 -10.12 -13.89 -0.41
CA TYR A 131 -9.32 -13.15 -1.39
C TYR A 131 -7.86 -13.58 -1.34
N TRP A 132 -7.31 -13.72 -0.12
CA TRP A 132 -5.93 -14.12 0.05
C TRP A 132 -5.63 -15.52 -0.52
N GLN A 133 -6.49 -16.53 -0.28
CA GLN A 133 -6.30 -17.88 -0.77
C GLN A 133 -6.35 -17.97 -2.30
N GLN A 134 -7.27 -17.25 -2.94
CA GLN A 134 -7.38 -17.25 -4.41
C GLN A 134 -6.11 -16.67 -5.05
N TYR A 135 -5.55 -15.61 -4.48
CA TYR A 135 -4.29 -15.03 -4.94
C TYR A 135 -3.09 -15.95 -4.67
N SER A 136 -2.99 -16.50 -3.45
CA SER A 136 -1.80 -17.18 -2.97
C SER A 136 -1.57 -18.57 -3.61
N GLN A 137 -2.62 -19.35 -3.89
CA GLN A 137 -2.45 -20.74 -4.37
C GLN A 137 -1.80 -20.81 -5.74
N PHE A 138 -2.28 -20.01 -6.69
CA PHE A 138 -1.71 -19.97 -8.03
C PHE A 138 -0.29 -19.40 -8.03
N THR A 139 -0.08 -18.32 -7.30
CA THR A 139 1.22 -17.66 -7.18
C THR A 139 2.22 -18.57 -6.47
N LYS A 140 1.83 -19.20 -5.37
CA LYS A 140 2.67 -20.18 -4.65
C LYS A 140 3.06 -21.35 -5.54
N TRP A 141 2.12 -21.89 -6.33
CA TRP A 141 2.40 -22.98 -7.27
C TRP A 141 3.42 -22.55 -8.34
N LEU A 142 3.27 -21.36 -8.93
CA LEU A 142 4.21 -20.78 -9.88
C LEU A 142 5.61 -20.61 -9.29
N LEU A 143 5.70 -20.16 -8.03
CA LEU A 143 6.95 -19.91 -7.31
C LEU A 143 7.67 -21.20 -6.94
N MET A 144 6.92 -22.25 -6.60
CA MET A 144 7.48 -23.58 -6.29
C MET A 144 8.01 -24.31 -7.54
N HIS A 145 7.64 -23.85 -8.74
CA HIS A 145 8.04 -24.49 -10.01
C HIS A 145 8.65 -23.48 -11.00
N PRO A 146 9.80 -22.86 -10.66
CA PRO A 146 10.38 -21.77 -11.46
C PRO A 146 10.76 -22.18 -12.90
N TRP A 147 11.03 -23.46 -13.14
CA TRP A 147 11.29 -23.99 -14.47
C TRP A 147 10.00 -24.12 -15.32
N LEU A 148 8.87 -24.45 -14.70
CA LEU A 148 7.55 -24.45 -15.35
C LEU A 148 7.09 -23.04 -15.66
N SER A 149 7.32 -22.09 -14.76
CA SER A 149 6.99 -20.67 -14.99
C SER A 149 7.78 -20.08 -16.17
N LYS A 150 9.06 -20.46 -16.34
CA LYS A 150 9.87 -20.09 -17.52
C LYS A 150 9.31 -20.67 -18.81
N LEU A 151 8.90 -21.94 -18.81
CA LEU A 151 8.26 -22.58 -19.97
C LEU A 151 6.90 -21.96 -20.27
N TRP A 152 6.12 -21.65 -19.26
CA TRP A 152 4.79 -21.04 -19.40
C TRP A 152 4.88 -19.64 -19.99
N VAL A 153 5.78 -18.79 -19.46
CA VAL A 153 6.03 -17.43 -20.00
C VAL A 153 6.57 -17.49 -21.43
N SER A 154 7.44 -18.45 -21.74
CA SER A 154 7.94 -18.64 -23.10
C SER A 154 6.86 -19.10 -24.07
N GLY A 155 5.99 -20.04 -23.61
CA GLY A 155 4.83 -20.50 -24.39
C GLY A 155 3.78 -19.40 -24.62
N LEU A 156 3.52 -18.57 -23.61
CA LEU A 156 2.60 -17.44 -23.73
C LEU A 156 3.17 -16.33 -24.66
N LYS A 157 4.48 -16.09 -24.68
CA LYS A 157 5.11 -15.16 -25.63
C LYS A 157 4.94 -15.65 -27.07
N VAL A 158 5.05 -16.94 -27.32
CA VAL A 158 4.81 -17.53 -28.63
C VAL A 158 3.33 -17.43 -29.03
N LEU A 159 2.41 -17.71 -28.12
CA LEU A 159 0.96 -17.56 -28.35
C LEU A 159 0.55 -16.09 -28.55
N ALA A 160 1.13 -15.16 -27.81
CA ALA A 160 0.87 -13.71 -27.94
C ALA A 160 1.40 -13.13 -29.26
N SER A 161 2.42 -13.74 -29.88
CA SER A 161 2.91 -13.35 -31.21
C SER A 161 2.01 -13.80 -32.36
N VAL A 162 1.05 -14.70 -32.07
CA VAL A 162 0.12 -15.28 -33.06
C VAL A 162 -1.31 -14.76 -32.93
N SER A 163 -1.65 -14.11 -31.81
CA SER A 163 -2.98 -13.54 -31.57
C SER A 163 -2.92 -12.07 -31.18
N ASP A 164 -3.62 -11.20 -31.92
CA ASP A 164 -3.76 -9.75 -31.64
C ASP A 164 -4.50 -9.42 -30.34
N GLY A 165 -4.75 -10.40 -29.48
CA GLY A 165 -5.42 -10.29 -28.18
C GLY A 165 -4.50 -10.71 -27.05
N ALA A 166 -3.34 -10.05 -26.90
CA ALA A 166 -2.36 -10.39 -25.87
C ALA A 166 -2.92 -10.24 -24.45
N TYR A 167 -2.92 -11.30 -23.72
CA TYR A 167 -3.29 -11.37 -22.30
C TYR A 167 -2.45 -10.38 -21.46
N PRO A 168 -3.07 -9.65 -20.50
CA PRO A 168 -2.37 -8.70 -19.62
C PRO A 168 -1.23 -9.33 -18.81
N MET A 169 -1.23 -10.64 -18.62
CA MET A 169 -0.22 -11.41 -17.86
C MET A 169 1.20 -11.38 -18.44
N VAL A 170 1.39 -10.99 -19.71
CA VAL A 170 2.72 -10.97 -20.35
C VAL A 170 3.44 -9.64 -20.13
N LYS A 171 2.73 -8.59 -19.73
CA LYS A 171 3.32 -7.27 -19.43
C LYS A 171 4.03 -7.20 -18.07
N HIS A 172 3.77 -8.12 -17.15
CA HIS A 172 4.44 -8.15 -15.85
C HIS A 172 5.71 -8.99 -15.90
N GLN A 173 6.78 -8.48 -15.31
CA GLN A 173 7.98 -9.30 -15.08
C GLN A 173 7.55 -10.58 -14.34
N PRO A 174 8.07 -11.76 -14.72
CA PRO A 174 7.67 -12.98 -14.06
C PRO A 174 7.94 -12.87 -12.57
N GLN A 175 6.91 -13.13 -11.75
CA GLN A 175 6.92 -12.91 -10.29
C GLN A 175 8.11 -13.57 -9.59
N TRP A 176 8.67 -14.67 -10.12
CA TRP A 176 9.88 -15.28 -9.58
C TRP A 176 11.12 -14.39 -9.69
N ALA A 177 11.24 -13.53 -10.73
CA ALA A 177 12.34 -12.57 -10.86
C ALA A 177 12.20 -11.41 -9.84
N LEU A 178 10.99 -11.18 -9.34
CA LEU A 178 10.71 -10.22 -8.28
C LEU A 178 11.04 -10.77 -6.89
N LEU A 179 11.03 -12.09 -6.70
CA LEU A 179 11.32 -12.70 -5.39
C LEU A 179 12.76 -12.48 -4.94
N ASP A 180 13.71 -12.51 -5.87
CA ASP A 180 15.12 -12.23 -5.56
C ASP A 180 15.29 -10.77 -5.14
N LYS A 181 14.47 -9.87 -5.68
CA LYS A 181 14.45 -8.44 -5.34
C LYS A 181 13.66 -8.14 -4.06
N PHE A 182 12.58 -8.91 -3.81
CA PHE A 182 11.66 -8.68 -2.69
C PHE A 182 11.45 -9.95 -1.84
N PRO A 183 12.50 -10.45 -1.17
CA PRO A 183 12.41 -11.70 -0.38
C PRO A 183 11.43 -11.57 0.80
N THR A 184 11.20 -10.36 1.31
CA THR A 184 10.24 -10.09 2.38
C THR A 184 8.80 -10.34 1.94
N THR A 185 8.44 -10.05 0.70
CA THR A 185 7.14 -10.41 0.13
C THR A 185 6.90 -11.91 0.20
N TYR A 186 7.91 -12.72 -0.16
CA TYR A 186 7.79 -14.17 -0.03
C TYR A 186 7.54 -14.60 1.42
N ARG A 187 8.30 -14.05 2.37
CA ARG A 187 8.15 -14.35 3.80
C ARG A 187 6.77 -13.97 4.33
N LEU A 188 6.25 -12.80 3.92
CA LEU A 188 4.93 -12.31 4.35
C LEU A 188 3.79 -13.18 3.83
N PHE A 189 3.83 -13.61 2.56
CA PHE A 189 2.69 -14.21 1.91
C PHE A 189 2.76 -15.73 1.78
N PHE A 190 3.97 -16.34 1.76
CA PHE A 190 4.14 -17.74 1.39
C PHE A 190 4.85 -18.60 2.44
N ASP A 191 5.60 -17.97 3.36
CA ASP A 191 6.39 -18.67 4.38
C ASP A 191 5.71 -18.68 5.76
N ARG A 192 4.39 -18.47 5.76
CA ARG A 192 3.57 -18.37 6.98
C ARG A 192 2.40 -19.34 6.96
N SER A 193 1.93 -19.75 8.14
CA SER A 193 0.72 -20.56 8.23
C SER A 193 -0.53 -19.73 7.91
N ILE A 194 -1.55 -20.40 7.35
CA ILE A 194 -2.84 -19.76 7.02
C ILE A 194 -3.45 -19.13 8.27
N GLU A 195 -3.35 -19.80 9.42
CA GLU A 195 -3.90 -19.32 10.70
C GLU A 195 -3.19 -18.05 11.19
N SER A 196 -1.90 -17.89 10.90
CA SER A 196 -1.17 -16.66 11.26
C SER A 196 -1.59 -15.48 10.39
N ILE A 197 -1.85 -15.71 9.12
CA ILE A 197 -2.31 -14.71 8.18
C ILE A 197 -3.77 -14.32 8.48
N ASP A 198 -4.64 -15.31 8.72
CA ASP A 198 -6.07 -15.07 9.02
C ASP A 198 -6.27 -14.14 10.22
N ARG A 199 -5.44 -14.26 11.25
CA ARG A 199 -5.48 -13.36 12.44
C ARG A 199 -5.17 -11.91 12.12
N GLU A 200 -4.45 -11.63 11.05
CA GLU A 200 -4.05 -10.28 10.64
C GLU A 200 -5.03 -9.66 9.63
N LEU A 201 -5.89 -10.47 8.99
CA LEU A 201 -6.90 -9.96 8.07
C LEU A 201 -7.89 -9.03 8.78
N VAL A 202 -8.35 -8.01 8.08
CA VAL A 202 -9.03 -6.89 8.74
C VAL A 202 -10.56 -6.90 8.62
N ALA A 203 -11.17 -7.73 7.78
CA ALA A 203 -12.60 -7.69 7.49
C ALA A 203 -13.48 -7.61 8.74
N ALA A 204 -13.25 -8.51 9.73
CA ALA A 204 -14.03 -8.54 10.97
C ALA A 204 -13.81 -7.30 11.87
N ARG A 205 -12.68 -6.61 11.71
CA ARG A 205 -12.30 -5.45 12.53
C ARG A 205 -12.75 -4.13 11.93
N LEU A 206 -13.09 -4.08 10.63
CA LEU A 206 -13.46 -2.85 9.92
C LEU A 206 -14.73 -2.19 10.45
N LEU A 207 -15.62 -2.96 11.12
CA LEU A 207 -16.78 -2.39 11.81
C LEU A 207 -16.39 -1.40 12.94
N HIS A 208 -15.15 -1.46 13.42
CA HIS A 208 -14.59 -0.53 14.41
C HIS A 208 -13.79 0.61 13.78
N PHE A 209 -13.61 0.63 12.47
CA PHE A 209 -12.90 1.70 11.78
C PHE A 209 -13.73 3.00 11.80
N ARG A 210 -13.18 4.09 12.35
CA ARG A 210 -13.93 5.35 12.60
C ARG A 210 -13.29 6.57 11.96
N LYS A 211 -12.16 6.41 11.27
CA LYS A 211 -11.48 7.51 10.59
C LYS A 211 -12.03 7.70 9.17
N SER A 212 -11.84 8.89 8.61
CA SER A 212 -12.12 9.14 7.20
C SER A 212 -11.33 8.16 6.33
N PHE A 213 -12.01 7.55 5.34
CA PHE A 213 -11.46 6.46 4.55
C PHE A 213 -11.82 6.62 3.08
N LEU A 214 -10.81 6.65 2.24
CA LEU A 214 -10.96 6.66 0.79
C LEU A 214 -10.31 5.39 0.21
N VAL A 215 -11.06 4.66 -0.59
CA VAL A 215 -10.54 3.58 -1.43
C VAL A 215 -10.39 4.10 -2.85
N LEU A 216 -9.18 4.06 -3.38
CA LEU A 216 -8.89 4.31 -4.78
C LEU A 216 -8.63 2.98 -5.49
N GLN A 217 -9.30 2.75 -6.61
CA GLN A 217 -9.20 1.51 -7.37
C GLN A 217 -8.78 1.79 -8.80
N ASN A 218 -7.74 1.10 -9.26
CA ASN A 218 -7.38 1.09 -10.67
C ASN A 218 -8.35 0.19 -11.46
N GLU A 219 -9.01 0.71 -12.47
CA GLU A 219 -9.91 -0.06 -13.31
C GLU A 219 -9.23 -1.16 -14.13
N ALA A 220 -7.91 -1.04 -14.32
CA ALA A 220 -7.10 -2.03 -15.03
C ALA A 220 -6.62 -3.20 -14.14
N ASP A 221 -6.90 -3.17 -12.83
CA ASP A 221 -6.56 -4.27 -11.93
C ASP A 221 -7.40 -5.51 -12.24
N ASP A 222 -6.95 -6.65 -11.78
CA ASP A 222 -7.71 -7.89 -11.91
C ASP A 222 -9.02 -7.83 -11.10
N ARG A 223 -9.96 -8.66 -11.52
CA ARG A 223 -11.30 -8.71 -10.92
C ARG A 223 -11.28 -8.94 -9.40
N LEU A 224 -10.37 -9.76 -8.91
CA LEU A 224 -10.28 -10.09 -7.49
C LEU A 224 -9.86 -8.88 -6.66
N THR A 225 -8.88 -8.12 -7.14
CA THR A 225 -8.42 -6.86 -6.52
C THR A 225 -9.56 -5.83 -6.49
N ILE A 226 -10.32 -5.69 -7.59
CA ILE A 226 -11.48 -4.80 -7.65
C ILE A 226 -12.57 -5.21 -6.64
N GLU A 227 -12.92 -6.50 -6.59
CA GLU A 227 -13.92 -7.03 -5.66
C GLU A 227 -13.48 -6.82 -4.19
N GLN A 228 -12.19 -6.99 -3.88
CA GLN A 228 -11.64 -6.74 -2.56
C GLN A 228 -11.73 -5.26 -2.16
N SER A 229 -11.36 -4.35 -3.05
CA SER A 229 -11.50 -2.90 -2.82
C SER A 229 -12.95 -2.48 -2.57
N GLN A 230 -13.90 -3.03 -3.34
CA GLN A 230 -15.32 -2.81 -3.12
C GLN A 230 -15.80 -3.38 -1.77
N ALA A 231 -15.24 -4.51 -1.34
CA ALA A 231 -15.56 -5.07 -0.04
C ALA A 231 -15.08 -4.17 1.12
N TYR A 232 -13.89 -3.58 1.01
CA TYR A 232 -13.41 -2.55 1.95
C TYR A 232 -14.37 -1.36 2.02
N ALA A 233 -14.74 -0.82 0.87
CA ALA A 233 -15.64 0.32 0.80
C ALA A 233 -17.02 0.02 1.42
N LYS A 234 -17.53 -1.19 1.26
CA LYS A 234 -18.80 -1.61 1.87
C LYS A 234 -18.70 -1.84 3.38
N ALA A 235 -17.55 -2.30 3.87
CA ALA A 235 -17.35 -2.66 5.27
C ALA A 235 -17.10 -1.46 6.19
N VAL A 236 -16.54 -0.36 5.66
CA VAL A 236 -16.25 0.84 6.45
C VAL A 236 -17.38 1.86 6.32
N TRP A 237 -17.94 2.26 7.44
CA TRP A 237 -19.02 3.24 7.48
C TRP A 237 -18.57 4.62 6.99
N LYS A 238 -19.33 5.22 6.06
CA LYS A 238 -18.99 6.50 5.40
C LYS A 238 -17.66 6.50 4.66
N SER A 239 -17.24 5.34 4.13
CA SER A 239 -16.10 5.29 3.21
C SER A 239 -16.43 5.97 1.88
N GLU A 240 -15.41 6.50 1.24
CA GLU A 240 -15.44 6.95 -0.15
C GLU A 240 -14.81 5.87 -1.03
N TYR A 241 -15.38 5.62 -2.21
CA TYR A 241 -14.83 4.71 -3.23
C TYR A 241 -14.74 5.44 -4.55
N GLN A 242 -13.60 5.39 -5.18
CA GLN A 242 -13.37 6.02 -6.47
C GLN A 242 -12.54 5.13 -7.38
N SER A 243 -13.06 4.87 -8.58
CA SER A 243 -12.29 4.25 -9.66
C SER A 243 -11.42 5.29 -10.36
N ILE A 244 -10.22 4.88 -10.71
CA ILE A 244 -9.29 5.66 -11.53
C ILE A 244 -9.10 4.90 -12.83
N SER A 245 -9.55 5.50 -13.96
CA SER A 245 -9.36 4.93 -15.29
C SER A 245 -7.98 5.23 -15.83
N ASN A 246 -7.41 4.25 -16.55
CA ASN A 246 -6.15 4.38 -17.30
C ASN A 246 -4.90 4.67 -16.48
N ILE A 247 -4.61 3.86 -15.47
CA ILE A 247 -3.24 3.71 -15.00
C ILE A 247 -2.54 2.72 -15.97
N ASP A 248 -2.28 3.16 -17.21
CA ASP A 248 -1.32 2.47 -18.06
C ASP A 248 0.08 2.84 -17.55
N PRO A 249 0.91 1.86 -17.13
CA PRO A 249 2.29 2.13 -16.73
C PRO A 249 3.13 2.86 -17.81
N SER A 250 2.69 2.83 -19.09
CA SER A 250 3.33 3.56 -20.17
C SER A 250 2.85 5.03 -20.29
N SER A 251 1.70 5.39 -19.69
CA SER A 251 1.14 6.76 -19.60
C SER A 251 1.23 7.35 -18.20
N ALA A 252 2.14 6.84 -17.40
CA ALA A 252 2.33 7.06 -15.97
C ALA A 252 2.20 8.51 -15.42
N PRO A 253 2.60 9.60 -16.10
CA PRO A 253 2.51 10.93 -15.50
C PRO A 253 1.09 11.41 -15.21
N GLU A 254 0.12 11.03 -16.04
CA GLU A 254 -1.28 11.46 -15.87
C GLU A 254 -1.97 10.71 -14.73
N ALA A 255 -1.70 9.42 -14.59
CA ALA A 255 -2.25 8.60 -13.52
C ALA A 255 -1.72 9.00 -12.14
N ASP A 256 -0.41 9.23 -12.03
CA ASP A 256 0.23 9.68 -10.79
C ASP A 256 -0.33 11.04 -10.35
N LEU A 257 -0.56 11.95 -11.31
CA LEU A 257 -1.15 13.26 -11.05
C LEU A 257 -2.62 13.14 -10.62
N GLN A 258 -3.39 12.23 -11.21
CA GLN A 258 -4.77 11.98 -10.81
C GLN A 258 -4.84 11.41 -9.39
N ILE A 259 -3.99 10.45 -9.03
CA ILE A 259 -3.87 9.91 -7.67
C ILE A 259 -3.52 11.04 -6.68
N ALA A 260 -2.53 11.87 -7.00
CA ALA A 260 -2.14 13.00 -6.16
C ALA A 260 -3.31 13.97 -5.94
N LEU A 261 -4.09 14.26 -6.99
CA LEU A 261 -5.26 15.14 -6.91
C LEU A 261 -6.35 14.55 -6.02
N GLU A 262 -6.64 13.24 -6.10
CA GLU A 262 -7.65 12.61 -5.26
C GLU A 262 -7.21 12.52 -3.79
N ILE A 263 -5.92 12.26 -3.53
CA ILE A 263 -5.36 12.34 -2.16
C ILE A 263 -5.55 13.76 -1.61
N LYS A 264 -5.18 14.79 -2.37
CA LYS A 264 -5.38 16.19 -1.96
C LYS A 264 -6.84 16.50 -1.65
N ARG A 265 -7.75 16.17 -2.56
CA ARG A 265 -9.20 16.41 -2.39
C ARG A 265 -9.75 15.73 -1.15
N PHE A 266 -9.32 14.49 -0.88
CA PHE A 266 -9.71 13.77 0.31
C PHE A 266 -9.23 14.48 1.58
N ILE A 267 -7.97 14.86 1.63
CA ILE A 267 -7.39 15.56 2.80
C ILE A 267 -8.09 16.91 3.03
N ASP A 268 -8.34 17.69 1.98
CA ASP A 268 -9.05 18.97 2.08
C ASP A 268 -10.45 18.78 2.71
N ARG A 269 -11.20 17.72 2.30
CA ARG A 269 -12.51 17.39 2.90
C ARG A 269 -12.40 17.01 4.37
N VAL A 270 -11.39 16.22 4.74
CA VAL A 270 -11.18 15.80 6.13
C VAL A 270 -10.83 17.00 7.00
N GLN A 271 -9.95 17.88 6.56
CA GLN A 271 -9.58 19.12 7.29
C GLN A 271 -10.79 20.03 7.50
N THR A 272 -11.56 20.29 6.44
CA THR A 272 -12.78 21.10 6.53
C THR A 272 -13.79 20.51 7.53
N LYS A 273 -13.87 19.17 7.62
CA LYS A 273 -14.73 18.52 8.59
C LYS A 273 -14.24 18.70 10.03
N ILE A 274 -12.94 18.55 10.26
CA ILE A 274 -12.32 18.75 11.59
C ILE A 274 -12.54 20.21 12.06
N GLU A 275 -12.28 21.18 11.20
CA GLU A 275 -12.49 22.59 11.51
C GLU A 275 -13.95 22.92 11.90
N ARG A 276 -14.92 22.32 11.22
CA ARG A 276 -16.35 22.49 11.57
C ARG A 276 -16.69 21.85 12.92
N GLU A 277 -16.21 20.64 13.17
CA GLU A 277 -16.45 19.94 14.45
C GLU A 277 -15.83 20.71 15.63
N GLU A 278 -14.70 21.37 15.43
CA GLU A 278 -14.06 22.25 16.44
C GLU A 278 -14.89 23.51 16.69
N ILE A 279 -15.45 24.13 15.64
CA ILE A 279 -16.30 25.33 15.77
C ILE A 279 -17.61 25.02 16.52
N ASP A 280 -18.21 23.86 16.24
CA ASP A 280 -19.48 23.44 16.87
C ASP A 280 -19.33 23.07 18.37
N LEU A 281 -18.10 22.97 18.87
CA LEU A 281 -17.81 22.71 20.29
C LEU A 281 -17.67 23.98 21.14
N TRP A 282 -17.69 25.18 20.52
CA TRP A 282 -17.63 26.50 21.17
C TRP A 282 -18.98 27.23 21.10
#